data_5ddd1678b9f8c5847b793ac372a4e548
#
_entry.id   5ddd1678b9f8c5847b793ac372a4e548
#
_cell.length_a   1.000
_cell.length_b   1.000
_cell.length_c   1.000
_cell.angle_alpha   90.00
_cell.angle_beta   90.00
_cell.angle_gamma   90.00
#
_symmetry.space_group_name_H-M   'P 1'
#
loop_
_entity.id
_entity.type
_entity.pdbx_description
1 polymer ?
#
loop_
_entity_poly.entity_id
_entity_poly.type
_entity_poly.pdbx_seq_one_letter_code
_entity_poly.pdbx_strand_id
1 'polypeptide(L)'
;MKPDDARAQLISRLEERFRWLTVALYDTGLSPAEVDEAVRPWLADDVRFVDPWQTGAGVKRYRLGLAGFHSMFRFHFEPYQVAVTLDAEGRTGRCIADGVMHLKQLAPLLTYPLRTILTYEFTVDEPGEPLRFRIHRHEEMWSVGDMLAAVPVTGLVYTALFRPAFARGFLAASWLSARLKGALPR
;
A
#
# COMPACT_ATOMS: atom_id res chain seq x y z
N MET A 1 15.60 26.83 -17.10
CA MET A 1 14.73 26.28 -16.06
C MET A 1 15.53 26.28 -14.77
N LYS A 2 14.98 26.76 -13.67
CA LYS A 2 15.64 26.72 -12.38
C LYS A 2 15.72 25.27 -11.89
N PRO A 3 16.76 24.86 -11.11
CA PRO A 3 16.88 23.49 -10.62
C PRO A 3 15.65 23.00 -9.83
N ASP A 4 15.05 23.90 -9.04
CA ASP A 4 13.85 23.58 -8.26
C ASP A 4 12.63 23.31 -9.13
N ASP A 5 12.49 24.01 -10.27
CA ASP A 5 11.41 23.79 -11.23
C ASP A 5 11.55 22.43 -11.91
N ALA A 6 12.78 22.04 -12.26
CA ALA A 6 13.07 20.73 -12.89
C ALA A 6 12.77 19.58 -11.92
N ARG A 7 13.14 19.75 -10.64
CA ARG A 7 12.85 18.77 -9.59
C ARG A 7 11.35 18.63 -9.35
N ALA A 8 10.62 19.73 -9.26
CA ALA A 8 9.16 19.72 -9.08
C ALA A 8 8.46 19.03 -10.27
N GLN A 9 8.90 19.27 -11.49
CA GLN A 9 8.40 18.58 -12.68
C GLN A 9 8.67 17.09 -12.64
N LEU A 10 9.88 16.66 -12.24
CA LEU A 10 10.22 15.25 -12.11
C LEU A 10 9.31 14.56 -11.08
N ILE A 11 9.11 15.18 -9.91
CA ILE A 11 8.21 14.65 -8.86
C ILE A 11 6.79 14.50 -9.43
N SER A 12 6.23 15.52 -10.05
CA SER A 12 4.88 15.47 -10.63
C SER A 12 4.71 14.33 -11.65
N ARG A 13 5.70 14.12 -12.52
CA ARG A 13 5.70 13.04 -13.51
C ARG A 13 5.79 11.66 -12.86
N LEU A 14 6.60 11.52 -11.81
CA LEU A 14 6.68 10.29 -11.02
C LEU A 14 5.36 10.00 -10.32
N GLU A 15 4.72 10.99 -9.69
CA GLU A 15 3.42 10.85 -9.05
C GLU A 15 2.34 10.40 -10.02
N GLU A 16 2.28 10.99 -11.21
CA GLU A 16 1.36 10.59 -12.28
C GLU A 16 1.63 9.14 -12.72
N ARG A 17 2.91 8.78 -12.91
CA ARG A 17 3.29 7.43 -13.30
C ARG A 17 2.98 6.40 -12.22
N PHE A 18 3.28 6.69 -10.95
CA PHE A 18 2.94 5.81 -9.85
C PHE A 18 1.44 5.66 -9.64
N ARG A 19 0.66 6.73 -9.83
CA ARG A 19 -0.80 6.66 -9.83
C ARG A 19 -1.31 5.68 -10.89
N TRP A 20 -0.82 5.79 -12.10
CA TRP A 20 -1.17 4.88 -13.19
C TRP A 20 -0.76 3.44 -12.89
N LEU A 21 0.49 3.22 -12.45
CA LEU A 21 1.02 1.90 -12.11
C LEU A 21 0.21 1.24 -11.00
N THR A 22 -0.12 1.98 -9.97
CA THR A 22 -0.89 1.49 -8.82
C THR A 22 -2.29 1.04 -9.24
N VAL A 23 -2.96 1.83 -10.07
CA VAL A 23 -4.27 1.44 -10.61
C VAL A 23 -4.14 0.20 -11.49
N ALA A 24 -3.18 0.16 -12.43
CA ALA A 24 -2.99 -0.99 -13.33
C ALA A 24 -2.63 -2.27 -12.56
N LEU A 25 -1.80 -2.16 -11.50
CA LEU A 25 -1.37 -3.30 -10.67
C LEU A 25 -2.57 -4.01 -10.02
N TYR A 26 -3.61 -3.26 -9.65
CA TYR A 26 -4.76 -3.76 -8.91
C TYR A 26 -6.07 -3.74 -9.70
N ASP A 27 -6.01 -3.59 -11.00
CA ASP A 27 -7.20 -3.67 -11.85
C ASP A 27 -7.48 -5.11 -12.30
N THR A 28 -8.40 -5.78 -11.62
CA THR A 28 -8.84 -7.13 -12.01
C THR A 28 -9.76 -7.16 -13.25
N GLY A 29 -10.01 -6.02 -13.89
CA GLY A 29 -10.55 -5.96 -15.25
C GLY A 29 -9.52 -6.33 -16.30
N LEU A 30 -8.22 -6.20 -15.98
CA LEU A 30 -7.10 -6.62 -16.82
C LEU A 30 -6.78 -8.10 -16.58
N SER A 31 -6.35 -8.79 -17.63
CA SER A 31 -5.80 -10.13 -17.49
C SER A 31 -4.44 -10.10 -16.77
N PRO A 32 -4.02 -11.20 -16.12
CA PRO A 32 -2.69 -11.28 -15.51
C PRO A 32 -1.52 -10.95 -16.47
N ALA A 33 -1.69 -11.27 -17.76
CA ALA A 33 -0.68 -10.97 -18.78
C ALA A 33 -0.60 -9.47 -19.08
N GLU A 34 -1.74 -8.78 -19.19
CA GLU A 34 -1.79 -7.33 -19.42
C GLU A 34 -1.21 -6.56 -18.23
N VAL A 35 -1.52 -7.00 -17.00
CA VAL A 35 -0.92 -6.40 -15.80
C VAL A 35 0.59 -6.62 -15.76
N ASP A 36 1.05 -7.83 -16.07
CA ASP A 36 2.48 -8.13 -16.12
C ASP A 36 3.21 -7.26 -17.17
N GLU A 37 2.64 -7.09 -18.35
CA GLU A 37 3.19 -6.24 -19.39
C GLU A 37 3.27 -4.77 -18.97
N ALA A 38 2.23 -4.28 -18.29
CA ALA A 38 2.18 -2.90 -17.79
C ALA A 38 3.21 -2.61 -16.69
N VAL A 39 3.42 -3.56 -15.78
CA VAL A 39 4.21 -3.34 -14.54
C VAL A 39 5.66 -3.80 -14.67
N ARG A 40 5.93 -4.88 -15.39
CA ARG A 40 7.26 -5.50 -15.54
C ARG A 40 8.39 -4.51 -15.90
N PRO A 41 8.20 -3.55 -16.83
CA PRO A 41 9.27 -2.63 -17.21
C PRO A 41 9.79 -1.76 -16.05
N TRP A 42 9.00 -1.62 -14.99
CA TRP A 42 9.29 -0.75 -13.86
C TRP A 42 9.86 -1.50 -12.65
N LEU A 43 9.96 -2.84 -12.70
CA LEU A 43 10.47 -3.65 -11.61
C LEU A 43 11.97 -3.88 -11.75
N ALA A 44 12.71 -3.74 -10.65
CA ALA A 44 14.07 -4.23 -10.56
C ALA A 44 14.08 -5.76 -10.47
N ASP A 45 15.17 -6.40 -10.89
CA ASP A 45 15.31 -7.86 -10.85
C ASP A 45 15.26 -8.42 -9.42
N ASP A 46 15.72 -7.63 -8.45
CA ASP A 46 15.78 -7.94 -7.02
C ASP A 46 14.59 -7.40 -6.21
N VAL A 47 13.54 -6.92 -6.87
CA VAL A 47 12.38 -6.31 -6.23
C VAL A 47 11.87 -7.15 -5.05
N ARG A 48 11.59 -6.47 -3.94
CA ARG A 48 11.03 -7.08 -2.74
C ARG A 48 9.57 -6.69 -2.61
N PHE A 49 8.75 -7.67 -2.29
CA PHE A 49 7.34 -7.48 -1.95
C PHE A 49 7.09 -7.83 -0.49
N VAL A 50 6.32 -6.99 0.19
CA VAL A 50 5.93 -7.17 1.60
C VAL A 50 4.47 -6.79 1.75
N ASP A 51 3.68 -7.66 2.33
CA ASP A 51 2.33 -7.38 2.81
C ASP A 51 2.13 -7.98 4.22
N PRO A 52 0.99 -7.76 4.90
CA PRO A 52 0.75 -8.33 6.22
C PRO A 52 0.77 -9.87 6.31
N TRP A 53 0.68 -10.58 5.18
CA TRP A 53 0.65 -12.05 5.12
C TRP A 53 1.96 -12.67 4.63
N GLN A 54 2.70 -11.96 3.78
CA GLN A 54 3.81 -12.55 3.07
C GLN A 54 4.94 -11.56 2.77
N THR A 55 6.10 -12.12 2.51
CA THR A 55 7.25 -11.41 1.96
C THR A 55 7.91 -12.23 0.88
N GLY A 56 8.39 -11.57 -0.15
CA GLY A 56 9.07 -12.23 -1.27
C GLY A 56 10.14 -11.33 -1.88
N ALA A 57 11.09 -11.94 -2.57
CA ALA A 57 12.13 -11.23 -3.30
C ALA A 57 12.34 -11.84 -4.69
N GLY A 58 12.72 -10.98 -5.62
CA GLY A 58 12.99 -11.29 -7.01
C GLY A 58 11.78 -11.14 -7.92
N VAL A 59 12.01 -10.55 -9.09
CA VAL A 59 10.97 -10.21 -10.06
C VAL A 59 10.12 -11.41 -10.49
N LYS A 60 10.70 -12.61 -10.58
CA LYS A 60 9.96 -13.83 -10.93
C LYS A 60 8.90 -14.19 -9.89
N ARG A 61 9.25 -14.10 -8.59
CA ARG A 61 8.30 -14.35 -7.49
C ARG A 61 7.24 -13.27 -7.41
N TYR A 62 7.63 -12.02 -7.57
CA TYR A 62 6.71 -10.89 -7.61
C TYR A 62 5.63 -11.10 -8.68
N ARG A 63 6.02 -11.39 -9.91
CA ARG A 63 5.13 -11.63 -11.05
C ARG A 63 4.21 -12.85 -10.83
N LEU A 64 4.75 -13.93 -10.26
CA LEU A 64 3.96 -15.12 -9.92
C LEU A 64 2.92 -14.81 -8.85
N GLY A 65 3.31 -14.08 -7.81
CA GLY A 65 2.40 -13.63 -6.74
C GLY A 65 1.29 -12.72 -7.30
N LEU A 66 1.64 -11.79 -8.16
CA LEU A 66 0.69 -10.89 -8.82
C LEU A 66 -0.31 -11.66 -9.68
N ALA A 67 0.17 -12.58 -10.52
CA ALA A 67 -0.70 -13.42 -11.36
C ALA A 67 -1.64 -14.29 -10.51
N GLY A 68 -1.14 -14.88 -9.43
CA GLY A 68 -1.93 -15.64 -8.46
C GLY A 68 -3.01 -14.79 -7.80
N PHE A 69 -2.64 -13.58 -7.38
CA PHE A 69 -3.57 -12.65 -6.74
C PHE A 69 -4.71 -12.24 -7.70
N HIS A 70 -4.40 -11.86 -8.93
CA HIS A 70 -5.39 -11.56 -9.96
C HIS A 70 -6.28 -12.75 -10.33
N SER A 71 -5.77 -13.98 -10.20
CA SER A 71 -6.54 -15.19 -10.49
C SER A 71 -7.52 -15.54 -9.37
N MET A 72 -7.15 -15.24 -8.12
CA MET A 72 -7.92 -15.65 -6.93
C MET A 72 -8.89 -14.58 -6.46
N PHE A 73 -8.57 -13.31 -6.66
CA PHE A 73 -9.32 -12.20 -6.10
C PHE A 73 -9.89 -11.28 -7.18
N ARG A 74 -10.95 -10.56 -6.81
CA ARG A 74 -11.50 -9.47 -7.62
C ARG A 74 -11.46 -8.19 -6.81
N PHE A 75 -10.75 -7.19 -7.32
CA PHE A 75 -10.58 -5.91 -6.64
C PHE A 75 -10.21 -4.82 -7.64
N HIS A 76 -10.25 -3.58 -7.17
CA HIS A 76 -9.60 -2.43 -7.79
C HIS A 76 -9.11 -1.50 -6.68
N PHE A 77 -8.08 -0.75 -6.96
CA PHE A 77 -7.53 0.25 -6.06
C PHE A 77 -7.92 1.66 -6.52
N GLU A 78 -8.44 2.45 -5.60
CA GLU A 78 -8.77 3.85 -5.80
C GLU A 78 -7.79 4.71 -5.00
N PRO A 79 -6.76 5.32 -5.64
CA PRO A 79 -5.81 6.18 -4.96
C PRO A 79 -6.42 7.54 -4.65
N TYR A 80 -6.44 7.94 -3.39
CA TYR A 80 -6.81 9.28 -2.95
C TYR A 80 -5.63 10.24 -3.11
N GLN A 81 -4.46 9.81 -2.65
CA GLN A 81 -3.24 10.58 -2.70
C GLN A 81 -2.08 9.71 -3.16
N VAL A 82 -1.25 10.28 -4.02
CA VAL A 82 0.05 9.73 -4.39
C VAL A 82 1.07 10.82 -4.15
N ALA A 83 2.09 10.54 -3.37
CA ALA A 83 3.14 11.49 -3.02
C ALA A 83 4.51 10.86 -3.23
N VAL A 84 5.40 11.58 -3.89
CA VAL A 84 6.77 11.17 -4.18
C VAL A 84 7.75 12.07 -3.45
N THR A 85 8.72 11.45 -2.79
CA THR A 85 9.90 12.12 -2.26
C THR A 85 11.15 11.59 -2.95
N LEU A 86 12.09 12.49 -3.25
CA LEU A 86 13.39 12.16 -3.85
C LEU A 86 14.51 12.59 -2.91
N ASP A 87 15.66 11.91 -3.01
CA ASP A 87 16.90 12.38 -2.40
C ASP A 87 17.38 13.71 -3.00
N ALA A 88 18.45 14.28 -2.47
CA ALA A 88 18.99 15.56 -2.93
C ALA A 88 19.42 15.52 -4.41
N GLU A 89 19.93 14.38 -4.84
CA GLU A 89 20.43 14.12 -6.19
C GLU A 89 19.33 13.77 -7.19
N GLY A 90 18.11 13.50 -6.73
CA GLY A 90 16.98 13.10 -7.56
C GLY A 90 17.11 11.68 -8.13
N ARG A 91 17.96 10.84 -7.54
CA ARG A 91 18.27 9.49 -8.04
C ARG A 91 17.53 8.38 -7.33
N THR A 92 17.26 8.53 -6.05
CA THR A 92 16.48 7.57 -5.28
C THR A 92 15.26 8.23 -4.70
N GLY A 93 14.21 7.46 -4.52
CA GLY A 93 12.96 8.02 -4.01
C GLY A 93 12.07 7.00 -3.35
N ARG A 94 11.06 7.56 -2.71
CA ARG A 94 9.95 6.81 -2.12
C ARG A 94 8.65 7.39 -2.62
N CYS A 95 7.75 6.50 -3.05
CA CYS A 95 6.36 6.85 -3.35
C CYS A 95 5.46 6.26 -2.26
N ILE A 96 4.47 7.03 -1.84
CA ILE A 96 3.38 6.60 -0.96
C ILE A 96 2.08 6.83 -1.72
N ALA A 97 1.29 5.78 -1.91
CA ALA A 97 -0.06 5.86 -2.43
C ALA A 97 -1.04 5.45 -1.33
N ASP A 98 -1.82 6.40 -0.82
CA ASP A 98 -2.93 6.19 0.12
C ASP A 98 -4.23 6.08 -0.66
N GLY A 99 -5.05 5.06 -0.34
CA GLY A 99 -6.29 4.83 -1.05
C GLY A 99 -7.13 3.71 -0.46
N VAL A 100 -8.08 3.24 -1.23
CA VAL A 100 -8.96 2.13 -0.86
C VAL A 100 -8.86 1.01 -1.87
N MET A 101 -8.60 -0.18 -1.37
CA MET A 101 -8.73 -1.43 -2.12
C MET A 101 -10.18 -1.91 -2.00
N HIS A 102 -10.91 -1.86 -3.08
CA HIS A 102 -12.29 -2.36 -3.13
C HIS A 102 -12.30 -3.84 -3.46
N LEU A 103 -12.45 -4.67 -2.44
CA LEU A 103 -12.58 -6.12 -2.60
C LEU A 103 -13.99 -6.47 -3.05
N LYS A 104 -14.11 -7.19 -4.17
CA LYS A 104 -15.40 -7.57 -4.80
C LYS A 104 -15.61 -9.08 -4.80
N GLN A 105 -15.03 -9.80 -3.86
CA GLN A 105 -14.96 -11.26 -3.89
C GLN A 105 -16.33 -11.95 -3.93
N LEU A 106 -17.33 -11.31 -3.32
CA LEU A 106 -18.71 -11.82 -3.27
C LEU A 106 -19.70 -10.84 -3.90
N ALA A 107 -19.25 -10.05 -4.90
CA ALA A 107 -20.14 -9.13 -5.60
C ALA A 107 -21.32 -9.91 -6.24
N PRO A 108 -22.56 -9.33 -6.20
CA PRO A 108 -22.87 -7.98 -5.72
C PRO A 108 -23.06 -7.83 -4.20
N LEU A 109 -23.00 -8.91 -3.42
CA LEU A 109 -23.43 -8.94 -2.02
C LEU A 109 -22.43 -8.33 -1.03
N LEU A 110 -21.10 -8.44 -1.32
CA LEU A 110 -20.06 -7.93 -0.44
C LEU A 110 -18.99 -7.20 -1.25
N THR A 111 -19.09 -5.89 -1.30
CA THR A 111 -17.97 -5.02 -1.67
C THR A 111 -17.39 -4.46 -0.39
N TYR A 112 -16.14 -4.79 -0.10
CA TYR A 112 -15.48 -4.33 1.12
C TYR A 112 -14.39 -3.31 0.78
N PRO A 113 -14.52 -2.05 1.28
CA PRO A 113 -13.48 -1.05 1.15
C PRO A 113 -12.40 -1.27 2.20
N LEU A 114 -11.20 -1.67 1.79
CA LEU A 114 -10.05 -1.84 2.66
C LEU A 114 -9.11 -0.65 2.48
N ARG A 115 -8.96 0.19 3.51
CA ARG A 115 -7.96 1.25 3.45
C ARG A 115 -6.58 0.64 3.33
N THR A 116 -5.86 1.04 2.31
CA THR A 116 -4.57 0.48 1.94
C THR A 116 -3.57 1.61 1.67
N ILE A 117 -2.39 1.48 2.26
CA ILE A 117 -1.26 2.34 1.96
C ILE A 117 -0.24 1.48 1.21
N LEU A 118 0.13 1.91 0.02
CA LEU A 118 1.16 1.27 -0.78
C LEU A 118 2.41 2.14 -0.74
N THR A 119 3.55 1.51 -0.52
CA THR A 119 4.83 2.22 -0.57
C THR A 119 5.76 1.56 -1.58
N TYR A 120 6.47 2.40 -2.33
CA TYR A 120 7.46 1.97 -3.30
C TYR A 120 8.78 2.67 -3.02
N GLU A 121 9.87 1.90 -2.96
CA GLU A 121 11.24 2.44 -3.00
C GLU A 121 11.79 2.21 -4.41
N PHE A 122 12.38 3.24 -5.00
CA PHE A 122 12.78 3.18 -6.40
C PHE A 122 14.06 3.99 -6.66
N THR A 123 14.71 3.68 -7.79
CA THR A 123 15.79 4.49 -8.38
C THR A 123 15.34 5.08 -9.70
N VAL A 124 15.74 6.30 -9.98
CA VAL A 124 15.54 6.97 -11.28
C VAL A 124 16.75 6.71 -12.14
N ASP A 125 16.55 5.96 -13.23
CA ASP A 125 17.63 5.66 -14.19
C ASP A 125 17.82 6.83 -15.16
N GLU A 126 16.70 7.35 -15.71
CA GLU A 126 16.69 8.46 -16.64
C GLU A 126 15.56 9.44 -16.28
N PRO A 127 15.89 10.66 -15.82
CA PRO A 127 14.88 11.66 -15.47
C PRO A 127 14.26 12.38 -16.68
N GLY A 128 14.81 12.16 -17.88
CA GLY A 128 14.37 12.77 -19.14
C GLY A 128 13.10 12.18 -19.74
N GLU A 129 12.93 12.29 -21.06
CA GLU A 129 11.91 11.63 -21.86
C GLU A 129 12.55 10.54 -22.72
N PRO A 130 12.10 9.26 -22.61
CA PRO A 130 11.08 8.77 -21.67
C PRO A 130 11.61 8.68 -20.23
N LEU A 131 10.74 8.95 -19.26
CA LEU A 131 11.05 8.74 -17.83
C LEU A 131 11.31 7.25 -17.56
N ARG A 132 12.45 6.92 -16.94
CA ARG A 132 12.79 5.54 -16.53
C ARG A 132 13.18 5.48 -15.07
N PHE A 133 12.59 4.52 -14.35
CA PHE A 133 12.89 4.22 -12.96
C PHE A 133 12.71 2.73 -12.69
N ARG A 134 13.27 2.25 -11.56
CA ARG A 134 13.17 0.85 -11.12
C ARG A 134 12.68 0.77 -9.70
N ILE A 135 11.63 -0.02 -9.46
CA ILE A 135 11.06 -0.29 -8.14
C ILE A 135 11.83 -1.46 -7.52
N HIS A 136 12.48 -1.21 -6.38
CA HIS A 136 13.23 -2.21 -5.62
C HIS A 136 12.42 -2.78 -4.45
N ARG A 137 11.45 -2.02 -3.94
CA ARG A 137 10.56 -2.46 -2.87
C ARG A 137 9.14 -2.00 -3.13
N HIS A 138 8.22 -2.92 -2.93
CA HIS A 138 6.79 -2.66 -2.89
C HIS A 138 6.26 -3.22 -1.57
N GLU A 139 5.66 -2.38 -0.76
CA GLU A 139 5.08 -2.76 0.52
C GLU A 139 3.63 -2.31 0.59
N GLU A 140 2.76 -3.24 0.97
CA GLU A 140 1.35 -3.02 1.21
C GLU A 140 1.08 -2.99 2.71
N MET A 141 0.43 -1.93 3.16
CA MET A 141 -0.03 -1.78 4.54
C MET A 141 -1.54 -1.61 4.55
N TRP A 142 -2.24 -2.54 5.15
CA TRP A 142 -3.68 -2.49 5.32
C TRP A 142 -4.10 -3.02 6.69
N SER A 143 -5.28 -2.57 7.15
CA SER A 143 -5.75 -2.84 8.50
C SER A 143 -6.33 -4.25 8.61
N VAL A 144 -5.66 -5.11 9.34
CA VAL A 144 -6.22 -6.42 9.75
C VAL A 144 -7.51 -6.24 10.55
N GLY A 145 -7.59 -5.15 11.34
CA GLY A 145 -8.79 -4.82 12.09
C GLY A 145 -9.98 -4.51 11.21
N ASP A 146 -9.76 -3.80 10.10
CA ASP A 146 -10.82 -3.50 9.15
C ASP A 146 -11.26 -4.75 8.40
N MET A 147 -10.33 -5.65 8.07
CA MET A 147 -10.68 -6.95 7.51
C MET A 147 -11.54 -7.79 8.46
N LEU A 148 -11.16 -7.85 9.75
CA LEU A 148 -11.98 -8.55 10.75
C LEU A 148 -13.37 -7.91 10.89
N ALA A 149 -13.43 -6.58 10.83
CA ALA A 149 -14.70 -5.85 10.89
C ALA A 149 -15.61 -6.12 9.69
N ALA A 150 -15.04 -6.47 8.53
CA ALA A 150 -15.79 -6.77 7.30
C ALA A 150 -16.56 -8.07 7.34
N VAL A 151 -16.10 -9.07 8.09
CA VAL A 151 -16.78 -10.36 8.18
C VAL A 151 -17.94 -10.25 9.17
N PRO A 152 -19.21 -10.50 8.79
CA PRO A 152 -20.39 -10.14 9.56
C PRO A 152 -20.37 -10.60 11.05
N VAL A 153 -20.01 -11.85 11.31
CA VAL A 153 -19.96 -12.38 12.69
C VAL A 153 -18.71 -11.92 13.43
N THR A 154 -17.53 -12.05 12.80
CA THR A 154 -16.26 -11.58 13.37
C THR A 154 -16.26 -10.06 13.55
N GLY A 155 -16.88 -9.33 12.64
CA GLY A 155 -17.03 -7.88 12.73
C GLY A 155 -17.83 -7.45 13.94
N LEU A 156 -18.95 -8.13 14.20
CA LEU A 156 -19.75 -7.85 15.40
C LEU A 156 -18.95 -8.11 16.69
N VAL A 157 -18.30 -9.27 16.79
CA VAL A 157 -17.48 -9.63 17.95
C VAL A 157 -16.30 -8.68 18.11
N TYR A 158 -15.62 -8.37 17.02
CA TYR A 158 -14.45 -7.48 17.03
C TYR A 158 -14.83 -6.05 17.42
N THR A 159 -15.87 -5.48 16.81
CA THR A 159 -16.25 -4.08 17.04
C THR A 159 -17.05 -3.86 18.31
N ALA A 160 -17.97 -4.76 18.63
CA ALA A 160 -18.87 -4.59 19.79
C ALA A 160 -18.28 -5.12 21.11
N LEU A 161 -17.40 -6.12 21.07
CA LEU A 161 -16.83 -6.72 22.27
C LEU A 161 -15.32 -6.48 22.40
N PHE A 162 -14.53 -6.91 21.42
CA PHE A 162 -13.06 -6.91 21.56
C PHE A 162 -12.49 -5.49 21.67
N ARG A 163 -12.79 -4.60 20.74
CA ARG A 163 -12.25 -3.22 20.75
C ARG A 163 -12.62 -2.44 22.00
N PRO A 164 -13.90 -2.41 22.45
CA PRO A 164 -14.26 -1.72 23.69
C PRO A 164 -13.64 -2.35 24.93
N ALA A 165 -13.59 -3.68 25.03
CA ALA A 165 -12.99 -4.39 26.16
C ALA A 165 -11.48 -4.11 26.25
N PHE A 166 -10.78 -4.21 25.12
CA PHE A 166 -9.35 -3.88 25.03
C PHE A 166 -9.07 -2.43 25.42
N ALA A 167 -9.85 -1.48 24.89
CA ALA A 167 -9.69 -0.06 25.19
C ALA A 167 -9.87 0.22 26.69
N ARG A 168 -10.89 -0.36 27.33
CA ARG A 168 -11.12 -0.21 28.77
C ARG A 168 -10.01 -0.83 29.59
N GLY A 169 -9.57 -2.05 29.26
CA GLY A 169 -8.46 -2.73 29.92
C GLY A 169 -7.16 -1.96 29.81
N PHE A 170 -6.86 -1.44 28.61
CA PHE A 170 -5.67 -0.61 28.36
C PHE A 170 -5.71 0.68 29.18
N LEU A 171 -6.84 1.39 29.22
CA LEU A 171 -7.00 2.62 29.99
C LEU A 171 -6.86 2.35 31.50
N ALA A 172 -7.45 1.25 32.02
CA ALA A 172 -7.31 0.86 33.42
C ALA A 172 -5.84 0.54 33.75
N ALA A 173 -5.16 -0.23 32.92
CA ALA A 173 -3.75 -0.55 33.11
C ALA A 173 -2.85 0.71 33.03
N SER A 174 -3.14 1.60 32.09
CA SER A 174 -2.43 2.87 31.93
C SER A 174 -2.61 3.77 33.15
N TRP A 175 -3.85 3.88 33.66
CA TRP A 175 -4.14 4.64 34.87
C TRP A 175 -3.38 4.08 36.09
N LEU A 176 -3.42 2.76 36.28
CA LEU A 176 -2.71 2.10 37.36
C LEU A 176 -1.18 2.33 37.26
N SER A 177 -0.61 2.15 36.06
CA SER A 177 0.81 2.37 35.82
C SER A 177 1.22 3.82 36.09
N ALA A 178 0.43 4.79 35.63
CA ALA A 178 0.69 6.20 35.83
C ALA A 178 0.62 6.59 37.32
N ARG A 179 -0.33 5.98 38.06
CA ARG A 179 -0.49 6.20 39.50
C ARG A 179 0.68 5.62 40.31
N LEU A 180 1.14 4.42 39.97
CA LEU A 180 2.30 3.77 40.58
C LEU A 180 3.62 4.56 40.31
N LYS A 181 3.73 5.19 39.16
CA LYS A 181 4.89 6.03 38.81
C LYS A 181 4.78 7.48 39.31
N GLY A 182 3.71 7.85 40.05
CA GLY A 182 3.51 9.21 40.52
C GLY A 182 3.24 10.26 39.45
N ALA A 183 2.86 9.81 38.25
CA ALA A 183 2.58 10.69 37.11
C ALA A 183 1.17 11.32 37.14
N LEU A 184 0.28 10.85 38.00
CA LEU A 184 -1.06 11.41 38.23
C LEU A 184 -1.18 11.95 39.64
N PRO A 185 -1.85 13.11 39.84
CA PRO A 185 -2.13 13.61 41.19
C PRO A 185 -2.97 12.61 41.99
N ARG A 186 -2.73 12.60 43.30
CA ARG A 186 -3.48 11.75 44.25
C ARG A 186 -4.92 12.19 44.36
#